data_74cd2b45062280ccfcaf72bad1d88299
#
_entry.id   74cd2b45062280ccfcaf72bad1d88299
#
_cell.length_a   1.000
_cell.length_b   1.000
_cell.length_c   1.000
_cell.angle_alpha   90.00
_cell.angle_beta   90.00
_cell.angle_gamma   90.00
#
_symmetry.space_group_name_H-M   'P 1'
#
loop_
_entity.id
_entity.type
_entity.pdbx_description
1 polymer ?
#
loop_
_entity_poly.entity_id
_entity_poly.type
_entity_poly.pdbx_seq_one_letter_code
_entity_poly.pdbx_strand_id
1 'polypeptide(L)'
;MNTPLGDLSGPFDKVPSRWDELKQTVSIVVDIASVLDPDGVDIYFLNREPLFHVRSSSELISTFSVPPSGPTPIVPVLRRVLRDKQNEIEERKLLILLATDGVPTDNRGHRDIRSFEYVLKNERKPVNRIPVTIIACTDDNDCIGYLNDWDKKIANLDVVDDYRNEKREIQARQGKQFPFSFGDYVVKILMGGVDSWFDDLDEKKATTDGYGRTPRGAGYKRKKSQCIIL
;
A
#
# COMPACT_ATOMS: atom_id res chain seq x y z
N MET A 1 6.53 9.86 9.21
CA MET A 1 7.36 8.67 8.93
C MET A 1 8.61 8.51 9.80
N ASN A 2 9.15 9.54 10.42
CA ASN A 2 10.31 9.41 11.32
C ASN A 2 9.95 8.98 12.76
N THR A 3 8.69 8.65 13.04
CA THR A 3 8.24 8.19 14.36
C THR A 3 8.76 6.79 14.65
N PRO A 4 9.36 6.53 15.85
CA PRO A 4 9.80 5.21 16.24
C PRO A 4 8.62 4.24 16.38
N LEU A 5 8.86 2.97 16.08
CA LEU A 5 7.85 1.89 16.17
C LEU A 5 7.56 1.38 17.60
N GLY A 6 7.80 2.18 18.64
CA GLY A 6 7.49 1.86 20.05
C GLY A 6 8.67 1.37 20.89
N ASP A 7 8.42 1.12 22.18
CA ASP A 7 9.42 0.71 23.16
C ASP A 7 10.01 -0.67 22.86
N LEU A 8 11.26 -0.70 22.41
CA LEU A 8 12.12 -1.85 22.56
C LEU A 8 13.01 -1.58 23.78
N SER A 9 12.82 -2.31 24.84
CA SER A 9 13.59 -2.27 26.08
C SER A 9 14.98 -2.89 25.91
N GLY A 10 15.85 -2.18 25.15
CA GLY A 10 17.25 -2.52 25.03
C GLY A 10 18.09 -1.25 24.89
N PRO A 11 19.15 -1.07 25.68
CA PRO A 11 19.93 0.17 25.72
C PRO A 11 20.79 0.45 24.49
N PHE A 12 20.82 -0.43 23.47
CA PHE A 12 21.73 -0.32 22.33
C PHE A 12 21.09 -0.54 20.95
N ASP A 13 19.84 -0.97 20.86
CA ASP A 13 19.19 -1.19 19.57
C ASP A 13 18.44 0.08 19.16
N LYS A 14 18.81 0.63 18.00
CA LYS A 14 18.10 1.74 17.39
C LYS A 14 16.71 1.26 17.02
N VAL A 15 15.69 1.77 17.68
CA VAL A 15 14.29 1.42 17.36
C VAL A 15 14.02 1.79 15.90
N PRO A 16 13.59 0.85 15.04
CA PRO A 16 13.26 1.17 13.67
C PRO A 16 12.18 2.24 13.61
N SER A 17 12.31 3.17 12.68
CA SER A 17 11.25 4.13 12.37
C SER A 17 10.24 3.54 11.41
N ARG A 18 9.06 4.15 11.29
CA ARG A 18 8.08 3.81 10.24
C ARG A 18 8.65 3.98 8.83
N TRP A 19 9.61 4.88 8.66
CA TRP A 19 10.36 5.01 7.42
C TRP A 19 11.23 3.78 7.13
N ASP A 20 11.85 3.19 8.15
CA ASP A 20 12.64 1.97 7.98
C ASP A 20 11.75 0.76 7.66
N GLU A 21 10.57 0.66 8.27
CA GLU A 21 9.58 -0.38 7.93
C GLU A 21 9.07 -0.20 6.50
N LEU A 22 8.71 1.01 6.10
CA LEU A 22 8.28 1.29 4.73
C LEU A 22 9.39 0.96 3.72
N LYS A 23 10.64 1.33 4.01
CA LYS A 23 11.79 0.97 3.18
C LYS A 23 11.90 -0.54 2.98
N GLN A 24 11.76 -1.31 4.06
CA GLN A 24 11.79 -2.77 4.00
C GLN A 24 10.63 -3.32 3.17
N THR A 25 9.41 -2.81 3.41
CA THR A 25 8.21 -3.18 2.67
C THR A 25 8.38 -2.92 1.17
N VAL A 26 8.79 -1.71 0.79
CA VAL A 26 8.99 -1.32 -0.61
C VAL A 26 10.08 -2.17 -1.27
N SER A 27 11.17 -2.47 -0.56
CA SER A 27 12.24 -3.33 -1.07
C SER A 27 11.72 -4.72 -1.44
N ILE A 28 10.96 -5.35 -0.55
CA ILE A 28 10.38 -6.67 -0.80
C ILE A 28 9.34 -6.62 -1.93
N VAL A 29 8.49 -5.58 -1.95
CA VAL A 29 7.50 -5.40 -3.01
C VAL A 29 8.18 -5.28 -4.38
N VAL A 30 9.24 -4.48 -4.49
CA VAL A 30 10.00 -4.34 -5.75
C VAL A 30 10.61 -5.67 -6.17
N ASP A 31 11.23 -6.40 -5.27
CA ASP A 31 11.87 -7.68 -5.58
C ASP A 31 10.84 -8.75 -6.01
N ILE A 32 9.64 -8.77 -5.41
CA ILE A 32 8.55 -9.65 -5.83
C ILE A 32 7.95 -9.19 -7.16
N ALA A 33 7.64 -7.92 -7.30
CA ALA A 33 6.95 -7.38 -8.47
C ALA A 33 7.83 -7.48 -9.73
N SER A 34 9.15 -7.29 -9.62
CA SER A 34 10.07 -7.41 -10.75
C SER A 34 10.21 -8.86 -11.28
N VAL A 35 9.89 -9.86 -10.47
CA VAL A 35 9.78 -11.26 -10.94
C VAL A 35 8.50 -11.46 -11.77
N LEU A 36 7.42 -10.75 -11.45
CA LEU A 36 6.12 -10.86 -12.10
C LEU A 36 5.99 -9.94 -13.32
N ASP A 37 6.63 -8.77 -13.27
CA ASP A 37 6.65 -7.77 -14.32
C ASP A 37 8.10 -7.44 -14.71
N PRO A 38 8.58 -7.93 -15.87
CA PRO A 38 9.95 -7.66 -16.34
C PRO A 38 10.23 -6.17 -16.64
N ASP A 39 9.19 -5.36 -16.80
CA ASP A 39 9.34 -3.92 -17.02
C ASP A 39 9.71 -3.18 -15.73
N GLY A 40 9.55 -3.85 -14.56
CA GLY A 40 9.88 -3.29 -13.25
C GLY A 40 8.73 -2.50 -12.63
N VAL A 41 9.03 -1.84 -11.53
CA VAL A 41 8.08 -1.06 -10.72
C VAL A 41 8.38 0.42 -10.86
N ASP A 42 7.34 1.23 -11.03
CA ASP A 42 7.50 2.69 -10.99
C ASP A 42 7.19 3.21 -9.59
N ILE A 43 8.08 4.05 -9.08
CA ILE A 43 7.96 4.63 -7.74
C ILE A 43 7.84 6.14 -7.88
N TYR A 44 6.69 6.66 -7.45
CA TYR A 44 6.42 8.09 -7.42
C TYR A 44 6.58 8.60 -5.99
N PHE A 45 7.20 9.73 -5.85
CA PHE A 45 7.36 10.41 -4.56
C PHE A 45 6.50 11.67 -4.53
N LEU A 46 5.99 12.01 -3.35
CA LEU A 46 5.20 13.23 -3.20
C LEU A 46 6.04 14.49 -3.40
N ASN A 47 7.31 14.46 -3.00
CA ASN A 47 8.20 15.62 -2.98
C ASN A 47 9.57 15.40 -3.65
N ARG A 48 9.67 14.39 -4.53
CA ARG A 48 10.90 14.05 -5.27
C ARG A 48 10.56 13.58 -6.66
N GLU A 49 11.58 13.50 -7.51
CA GLU A 49 11.42 12.90 -8.84
C GLU A 49 11.14 11.41 -8.73
N PRO A 50 10.27 10.88 -9.61
CA PRO A 50 9.95 9.47 -9.64
C PRO A 50 11.13 8.62 -10.13
N LEU A 51 11.15 7.36 -9.73
CA LEU A 51 12.00 6.32 -10.27
C LEU A 51 11.15 5.40 -11.15
N PHE A 52 11.59 5.20 -12.39
CA PHE A 52 10.87 4.35 -13.34
C PHE A 52 11.62 3.06 -13.59
N HIS A 53 10.86 1.98 -13.86
CA HIS A 53 11.42 0.69 -14.27
C HIS A 53 12.40 0.10 -13.24
N VAL A 54 12.15 0.30 -11.95
CA VAL A 54 12.98 -0.24 -10.87
C VAL A 54 12.83 -1.76 -10.84
N ARG A 55 13.92 -2.49 -10.98
CA ARG A 55 13.95 -3.97 -11.06
C ARG A 55 14.59 -4.64 -9.86
N SER A 56 15.26 -3.88 -9.01
CA SER A 56 15.93 -4.38 -7.82
C SER A 56 15.82 -3.39 -6.68
N SER A 57 15.61 -3.91 -5.48
CA SER A 57 15.60 -3.11 -4.25
C SER A 57 16.90 -2.34 -4.01
N SER A 58 18.03 -2.80 -4.60
CA SER A 58 19.32 -2.10 -4.51
C SER A 58 19.31 -0.71 -5.15
N GLU A 59 18.47 -0.47 -6.16
CA GLU A 59 18.30 0.83 -6.83
C GLU A 59 17.67 1.88 -5.91
N LEU A 60 17.00 1.44 -4.82
CA LEU A 60 16.30 2.30 -3.87
C LEU A 60 17.20 2.86 -2.77
N ILE A 61 18.36 2.25 -2.53
CA ILE A 61 19.21 2.53 -1.36
C ILE A 61 19.53 4.02 -1.24
N SER A 62 19.95 4.66 -2.32
CA SER A 62 20.31 6.09 -2.31
C SER A 62 19.11 6.99 -2.02
N THR A 63 17.97 6.72 -2.64
CA THR A 63 16.75 7.53 -2.49
C THR A 63 16.13 7.39 -1.10
N PHE A 64 16.10 6.17 -0.57
CA PHE A 64 15.56 5.89 0.77
C PHE A 64 16.55 6.18 1.91
N SER A 65 17.80 6.53 1.62
CA SER A 65 18.74 7.00 2.65
C SER A 65 18.37 8.37 3.22
N VAL A 66 17.61 9.17 2.46
CA VAL A 66 17.13 10.48 2.87
C VAL A 66 15.68 10.37 3.36
N PRO A 67 15.36 10.74 4.61
CA PRO A 67 13.99 10.72 5.11
C PRO A 67 13.05 11.63 4.30
N PRO A 68 11.73 11.32 4.27
CA PRO A 68 10.75 12.17 3.60
C PRO A 68 10.58 13.50 4.34
N SER A 69 10.29 14.56 3.59
CA SER A 69 10.00 15.88 4.12
C SER A 69 9.13 16.66 3.15
N GLY A 70 8.40 17.64 3.64
CA GLY A 70 7.57 18.53 2.83
C GLY A 70 6.07 18.28 2.98
N PRO A 71 5.24 18.93 2.15
CA PRO A 71 3.78 18.75 2.15
C PRO A 71 3.37 17.36 1.67
N THR A 72 2.08 17.06 1.73
CA THR A 72 1.52 15.75 1.36
C THR A 72 0.61 15.87 0.11
N PRO A 73 1.14 16.23 -1.08
CA PRO A 73 0.37 16.49 -2.30
C PRO A 73 -0.06 15.18 -3.01
N ILE A 74 -0.84 14.34 -2.33
CA ILE A 74 -1.28 13.04 -2.87
C ILE A 74 -2.08 13.23 -4.16
N VAL A 75 -3.02 14.18 -4.17
CA VAL A 75 -3.96 14.38 -5.30
C VAL A 75 -3.24 14.65 -6.61
N PRO A 76 -2.35 15.65 -6.72
CA PRO A 76 -1.63 15.91 -7.98
C PRO A 76 -0.74 14.75 -8.41
N VAL A 77 -0.10 14.04 -7.47
CA VAL A 77 0.74 12.89 -7.80
C VAL A 77 -0.13 11.72 -8.29
N LEU A 78 -1.22 11.40 -7.62
CA LEU A 78 -2.14 10.34 -8.07
C LEU A 78 -2.72 10.64 -9.46
N ARG A 79 -3.14 11.88 -9.74
CA ARG A 79 -3.57 12.29 -11.07
C ARG A 79 -2.45 12.17 -12.12
N ARG A 80 -1.21 12.45 -11.75
CA ARG A 80 -0.05 12.22 -12.62
C ARG A 80 0.09 10.75 -12.96
N VAL A 81 0.05 9.86 -11.97
CA VAL A 81 0.10 8.40 -12.19
C VAL A 81 -1.00 7.93 -13.12
N LEU A 82 -2.26 8.30 -12.86
CA LEU A 82 -3.39 7.88 -13.68
C LEU A 82 -3.25 8.33 -15.14
N ARG A 83 -2.72 9.53 -15.37
CA ARG A 83 -2.45 10.07 -16.70
C ARG A 83 -1.27 9.38 -17.37
N ASP A 84 -0.16 9.23 -16.66
CA ASP A 84 1.07 8.65 -17.20
C ASP A 84 0.86 7.18 -17.58
N LYS A 85 -0.04 6.48 -16.87
CA LYS A 85 -0.34 5.05 -17.05
C LYS A 85 -1.62 4.75 -17.82
N GLN A 86 -2.23 5.74 -18.46
CA GLN A 86 -3.51 5.58 -19.14
C GLN A 86 -3.50 4.45 -20.18
N ASN A 87 -2.49 4.39 -21.04
CA ASN A 87 -2.38 3.35 -22.07
C ASN A 87 -2.19 1.95 -21.46
N GLU A 88 -1.40 1.85 -20.40
CA GLU A 88 -1.14 0.58 -19.73
C GLU A 88 -2.39 0.04 -19.01
N ILE A 89 -3.21 0.92 -18.45
CA ILE A 89 -4.48 0.56 -17.81
C ILE A 89 -5.47 -0.09 -18.81
N GLU A 90 -5.40 0.26 -20.09
CA GLU A 90 -6.22 -0.36 -21.14
C GLU A 90 -5.82 -1.81 -21.42
N GLU A 91 -4.56 -2.17 -21.21
CA GLU A 91 -4.03 -3.49 -21.51
C GLU A 91 -3.97 -4.42 -20.29
N ARG A 92 -3.60 -3.88 -19.11
CA ARG A 92 -3.32 -4.64 -17.89
C ARG A 92 -3.87 -3.94 -16.64
N LYS A 93 -3.91 -4.65 -15.51
CA LYS A 93 -4.23 -4.05 -14.21
C LYS A 93 -3.06 -3.21 -13.70
N LEU A 94 -3.37 -2.07 -13.12
CA LEU A 94 -2.44 -1.20 -12.42
C LEU A 94 -2.71 -1.28 -10.93
N LEU A 95 -1.83 -1.92 -10.16
CA LEU A 95 -1.89 -1.90 -8.70
C LEU A 95 -1.16 -0.66 -8.20
N ILE A 96 -1.84 0.17 -7.42
CA ILE A 96 -1.27 1.35 -6.77
C ILE A 96 -1.13 1.07 -5.28
N LEU A 97 0.11 1.13 -4.76
CA LEU A 97 0.40 1.13 -3.34
C LEU A 97 0.73 2.56 -2.91
N LEU A 98 -0.08 3.14 -2.03
CA LEU A 98 0.06 4.51 -1.59
C LEU A 98 0.42 4.53 -0.11
N ALA A 99 1.63 4.96 0.24
CA ALA A 99 2.08 5.07 1.63
C ALA A 99 2.02 6.53 2.10
N THR A 100 1.35 6.78 3.22
CA THR A 100 1.23 8.13 3.80
C THR A 100 1.17 8.09 5.32
N ASP A 101 1.75 9.12 5.96
CA ASP A 101 1.67 9.36 7.41
C ASP A 101 0.88 10.62 7.76
N GLY A 102 0.27 11.26 6.76
CA GLY A 102 -0.37 12.54 6.95
C GLY A 102 -1.62 12.75 6.12
N VAL A 103 -2.29 13.84 6.45
CA VAL A 103 -3.46 14.33 5.72
C VAL A 103 -3.02 14.86 4.35
N PRO A 104 -3.72 14.51 3.26
CA PRO A 104 -3.43 15.10 1.96
C PRO A 104 -3.57 16.61 1.99
N THR A 105 -2.65 17.29 1.32
CA THR A 105 -2.63 18.74 1.24
C THR A 105 -2.72 19.24 -0.21
N ASP A 106 -3.32 20.41 -0.37
CA ASP A 106 -3.27 21.17 -1.62
C ASP A 106 -1.91 21.89 -1.80
N ASN A 107 -1.75 22.60 -2.91
CA ASN A 107 -0.54 23.37 -3.22
C ASN A 107 -0.29 24.55 -2.25
N ARG A 108 -1.25 24.87 -1.39
CA ARG A 108 -1.15 25.93 -0.37
C ARG A 108 -0.94 25.35 1.03
N GLY A 109 -0.86 24.02 1.16
CA GLY A 109 -0.72 23.32 2.42
C GLY A 109 -2.03 23.12 3.19
N HIS A 110 -3.20 23.43 2.61
CA HIS A 110 -4.48 23.17 3.25
C HIS A 110 -4.90 21.70 3.07
N ARG A 111 -5.64 21.16 4.04
CA ARG A 111 -6.21 19.82 3.99
C ARG A 111 -7.08 19.61 2.73
N ASP A 112 -6.81 18.56 1.96
CA ASP A 112 -7.49 18.28 0.70
C ASP A 112 -8.05 16.84 0.61
N ILE A 113 -8.65 16.39 1.70
CA ILE A 113 -9.26 15.05 1.80
C ILE A 113 -10.38 14.88 0.77
N ARG A 114 -11.19 15.93 0.50
CA ARG A 114 -12.31 15.84 -0.45
C ARG A 114 -11.86 15.59 -1.88
N SER A 115 -10.80 16.26 -2.33
CA SER A 115 -10.27 16.04 -3.67
C SER A 115 -9.64 14.64 -3.78
N PHE A 116 -9.00 14.16 -2.72
CA PHE A 116 -8.45 12.80 -2.71
C PHE A 116 -9.56 11.75 -2.83
N GLU A 117 -10.62 11.85 -2.03
CA GLU A 117 -11.81 11.00 -2.15
C GLU A 117 -12.42 11.05 -3.56
N TYR A 118 -12.53 12.26 -4.12
CA TYR A 118 -13.08 12.46 -5.46
C TYR A 118 -12.26 11.74 -6.54
N VAL A 119 -10.93 11.82 -6.49
CA VAL A 119 -10.03 11.13 -7.43
C VAL A 119 -10.21 9.62 -7.35
N LEU A 120 -10.20 9.07 -6.13
CA LEU A 120 -10.37 7.63 -5.91
C LEU A 120 -11.72 7.09 -6.40
N LYS A 121 -12.80 7.86 -6.23
CA LYS A 121 -14.16 7.46 -6.65
C LYS A 121 -14.46 7.73 -8.12
N ASN A 122 -13.97 8.83 -8.67
CA ASN A 122 -14.47 9.36 -9.94
C ASN A 122 -13.45 9.41 -11.08
N GLU A 123 -12.15 9.63 -10.76
CA GLU A 123 -11.10 9.76 -11.76
C GLU A 123 -10.35 8.44 -12.00
N ARG A 124 -10.28 7.58 -11.00
CA ARG A 124 -9.68 6.24 -11.08
C ARG A 124 -10.58 5.28 -11.87
N LYS A 125 -10.47 5.28 -13.20
CA LYS A 125 -11.33 4.49 -14.08
C LYS A 125 -10.53 3.72 -15.13
N PRO A 126 -10.94 2.46 -15.43
CA PRO A 126 -11.98 1.70 -14.76
C PRO A 126 -11.51 1.17 -13.38
N VAL A 127 -12.35 1.32 -12.36
CA VAL A 127 -12.00 1.04 -10.95
C VAL A 127 -11.47 -0.37 -10.74
N ASN A 128 -12.08 -1.38 -11.38
CA ASN A 128 -11.68 -2.79 -11.27
C ASN A 128 -10.34 -3.13 -11.94
N ARG A 129 -9.75 -2.19 -12.68
CA ARG A 129 -8.43 -2.31 -13.27
C ARG A 129 -7.35 -1.57 -12.51
N ILE A 130 -7.74 -0.73 -11.55
CA ILE A 130 -6.83 0.11 -10.79
C ILE A 130 -7.08 -0.12 -9.29
N PRO A 131 -6.79 -1.32 -8.75
CA PRO A 131 -6.85 -1.52 -7.30
C PRO A 131 -5.85 -0.61 -6.59
N VAL A 132 -6.23 -0.13 -5.41
CA VAL A 132 -5.38 0.74 -4.57
C VAL A 132 -5.32 0.15 -3.18
N THR A 133 -4.12 0.03 -2.62
CA THR A 133 -3.91 -0.22 -1.20
C THR A 133 -3.25 1.00 -0.59
N ILE A 134 -3.85 1.57 0.44
CA ILE A 134 -3.29 2.69 1.21
C ILE A 134 -2.61 2.12 2.45
N ILE A 135 -1.31 2.37 2.59
CA ILE A 135 -0.53 2.01 3.76
C ILE A 135 -0.49 3.20 4.70
N ALA A 136 -1.20 3.10 5.81
CA ALA A 136 -1.27 4.12 6.84
C ALA A 136 -0.02 4.04 7.74
N CYS A 137 0.93 4.96 7.54
CA CYS A 137 2.20 4.98 8.27
C CYS A 137 2.14 5.82 9.55
N THR A 138 0.99 5.89 10.22
CA THR A 138 0.79 6.63 11.47
C THR A 138 -0.36 6.04 12.28
N ASP A 139 -0.31 6.15 13.62
CA ASP A 139 -1.40 5.79 14.53
C ASP A 139 -2.29 7.00 14.87
N ASP A 140 -1.99 8.17 14.29
CA ASP A 140 -2.73 9.38 14.57
C ASP A 140 -4.08 9.37 13.84
N ASN A 141 -5.14 9.03 14.56
CA ASN A 141 -6.51 9.00 14.03
C ASN A 141 -6.98 10.37 13.48
N ASP A 142 -6.44 11.47 13.95
CA ASP A 142 -6.75 12.79 13.39
C ASP A 142 -6.20 12.97 11.98
N CYS A 143 -5.15 12.21 11.67
CA CYS A 143 -4.51 12.22 10.35
C CYS A 143 -5.09 11.20 9.39
N ILE A 144 -5.52 10.02 9.85
CA ILE A 144 -5.91 8.90 8.98
C ILE A 144 -7.32 8.36 9.22
N GLY A 145 -8.03 8.79 10.29
CA GLY A 145 -9.34 8.25 10.65
C GLY A 145 -10.39 8.30 9.52
N TYR A 146 -10.24 9.20 8.55
CA TYR A 146 -11.10 9.27 7.37
C TYR A 146 -10.92 8.06 6.43
N LEU A 147 -9.78 7.39 6.45
CA LEU A 147 -9.48 6.23 5.61
C LEU A 147 -10.31 5.00 6.01
N ASN A 148 -10.58 4.80 7.31
CA ASN A 148 -11.36 3.67 7.82
C ASN A 148 -12.76 3.58 7.21
N ASP A 149 -13.33 4.73 6.85
CA ASP A 149 -14.61 4.82 6.16
C ASP A 149 -14.52 4.50 4.67
N TRP A 150 -13.37 4.77 4.06
CA TRP A 150 -13.18 4.63 2.61
C TRP A 150 -12.99 3.19 2.18
N ASP A 151 -12.33 2.42 2.99
CA ASP A 151 -12.16 1.00 2.83
C ASP A 151 -13.50 0.30 2.51
N LYS A 152 -14.52 0.60 3.26
CA LYS A 152 -15.88 0.05 3.08
C LYS A 152 -16.71 0.70 1.97
N LYS A 153 -16.34 1.90 1.51
CA LYS A 153 -17.18 2.72 0.62
C LYS A 153 -16.62 2.86 -0.79
N ILE A 154 -15.34 2.56 -0.99
CA ILE A 154 -14.67 2.73 -2.28
C ILE A 154 -14.25 1.37 -2.82
N ALA A 155 -14.83 0.96 -3.92
CA ALA A 155 -14.55 -0.33 -4.54
C ALA A 155 -13.08 -0.48 -4.95
N ASN A 156 -12.49 -1.67 -4.73
CA ASN A 156 -11.09 -1.98 -5.02
C ASN A 156 -10.11 -1.00 -4.34
N LEU A 157 -10.43 -0.63 -3.13
CA LEU A 157 -9.56 0.10 -2.22
C LEU A 157 -9.45 -0.71 -0.94
N ASP A 158 -8.25 -0.83 -0.42
CA ASP A 158 -7.92 -1.43 0.87
C ASP A 158 -7.06 -0.45 1.67
N VAL A 159 -7.22 -0.43 2.98
CA VAL A 159 -6.43 0.40 3.90
C VAL A 159 -5.75 -0.51 4.90
N VAL A 160 -4.43 -0.46 4.95
CA VAL A 160 -3.59 -1.33 5.79
C VAL A 160 -2.78 -0.46 6.74
N ASP A 161 -2.79 -0.79 8.00
CA ASP A 161 -1.97 -0.15 9.03
C ASP A 161 -0.49 -0.56 8.92
N ASP A 162 0.38 -0.02 9.78
CA ASP A 162 1.73 -0.57 9.93
C ASP A 162 1.68 -2.04 10.41
N TYR A 163 2.76 -2.80 10.16
CA TYR A 163 2.79 -4.25 10.43
C TYR A 163 2.38 -4.63 11.85
N ARG A 164 2.76 -3.84 12.86
CA ARG A 164 2.46 -4.17 14.26
C ARG A 164 0.98 -4.01 14.58
N ASN A 165 0.39 -2.92 14.11
CA ASN A 165 -1.02 -2.65 14.30
C ASN A 165 -1.86 -3.64 13.52
N GLU A 166 -1.56 -3.85 12.25
CA GLU A 166 -2.20 -4.82 11.37
C GLU A 166 -2.18 -6.23 11.98
N LYS A 167 -1.00 -6.69 12.44
CA LYS A 167 -0.86 -7.98 13.12
C LYS A 167 -1.72 -8.08 14.37
N ARG A 168 -1.77 -7.02 15.18
CA ARG A 168 -2.57 -6.99 16.40
C ARG A 168 -4.07 -7.08 16.09
N GLU A 169 -4.54 -6.39 15.08
CA GLU A 169 -5.93 -6.40 14.63
C GLU A 169 -6.33 -7.76 14.08
N ILE A 170 -5.54 -8.32 13.20
CA ILE A 170 -5.75 -9.67 12.68
C ILE A 170 -5.76 -10.70 13.82
N GLN A 171 -4.80 -10.65 14.74
CA GLN A 171 -4.77 -11.57 15.88
C GLN A 171 -5.92 -11.33 16.87
N ALA A 172 -6.40 -10.12 17.04
CA ALA A 172 -7.59 -9.84 17.81
C ALA A 172 -8.84 -10.48 17.18
N ARG A 173 -8.91 -10.50 15.86
CA ARG A 173 -10.04 -11.06 15.12
C ARG A 173 -9.96 -12.58 14.95
N GLN A 174 -8.81 -13.08 14.49
CA GLN A 174 -8.60 -14.49 14.16
C GLN A 174 -8.22 -15.36 15.39
N GLY A 175 -7.66 -14.74 16.42
CA GLY A 175 -7.15 -15.38 17.62
C GLY A 175 -5.65 -15.11 17.82
N LYS A 176 -5.21 -15.03 19.08
CA LYS A 176 -3.82 -14.65 19.44
C LYS A 176 -2.72 -15.55 18.86
N GLN A 177 -3.06 -16.78 18.48
CA GLN A 177 -2.13 -17.74 17.89
C GLN A 177 -2.16 -17.75 16.35
N PHE A 178 -2.98 -16.89 15.72
CA PHE A 178 -3.04 -16.82 14.28
C PHE A 178 -1.67 -16.38 13.73
N PRO A 179 -1.07 -17.18 12.83
CA PRO A 179 0.24 -16.86 12.29
C PRO A 179 0.10 -15.67 11.32
N PHE A 180 0.82 -14.60 11.59
CA PHE A 180 0.91 -13.45 10.70
C PHE A 180 2.32 -12.90 10.75
N SER A 181 3.10 -13.24 9.74
CA SER A 181 4.49 -12.81 9.56
C SER A 181 4.56 -11.48 8.79
N PHE A 182 5.75 -10.89 8.72
CA PHE A 182 5.99 -9.73 7.87
C PHE A 182 5.79 -10.07 6.38
N GLY A 183 6.07 -11.30 5.96
CA GLY A 183 5.78 -11.78 4.61
C GLY A 183 4.26 -11.80 4.31
N ASP A 184 3.44 -12.24 5.28
CA ASP A 184 1.97 -12.23 5.14
C ASP A 184 1.45 -10.79 5.03
N TYR A 185 2.05 -9.85 5.78
CA TYR A 185 1.76 -8.42 5.70
C TYR A 185 2.03 -7.85 4.29
N VAL A 186 3.19 -8.17 3.70
CA VAL A 186 3.51 -7.73 2.34
C VAL A 186 2.54 -8.32 1.33
N VAL A 187 2.13 -9.59 1.50
CA VAL A 187 1.12 -10.22 0.64
C VAL A 187 -0.24 -9.52 0.79
N LYS A 188 -0.65 -9.17 2.03
CA LYS A 188 -1.89 -8.41 2.26
C LYS A 188 -1.84 -7.06 1.54
N ILE A 189 -0.76 -6.31 1.66
CA ILE A 189 -0.57 -5.04 0.94
C ILE A 189 -0.74 -5.20 -0.59
N LEU A 190 -0.19 -6.27 -1.15
CA LEU A 190 -0.27 -6.51 -2.60
C LEU A 190 -1.65 -6.98 -3.05
N MET A 191 -2.39 -7.66 -2.18
CA MET A 191 -3.60 -8.38 -2.57
C MET A 191 -4.90 -7.79 -2.02
N GLY A 192 -4.87 -6.98 -0.96
CA GLY A 192 -6.07 -6.47 -0.29
C GLY A 192 -7.03 -5.77 -1.26
N GLY A 193 -6.56 -4.78 -2.00
CA GLY A 193 -7.38 -4.10 -3.02
C GLY A 193 -7.78 -4.96 -4.24
N VAL A 194 -7.25 -6.19 -4.35
CA VAL A 194 -7.49 -7.12 -5.47
C VAL A 194 -8.44 -8.25 -5.11
N ASP A 195 -8.28 -8.82 -3.91
CA ASP A 195 -9.04 -9.97 -3.41
C ASP A 195 -9.49 -9.69 -1.97
N SER A 196 -10.81 -9.58 -1.80
CA SER A 196 -11.44 -9.26 -0.53
C SER A 196 -11.18 -10.26 0.60
N TRP A 197 -10.67 -11.46 0.31
CA TRP A 197 -10.27 -12.39 1.36
C TRP A 197 -9.12 -11.84 2.22
N PHE A 198 -8.17 -11.14 1.59
CA PHE A 198 -7.05 -10.52 2.32
C PHE A 198 -7.49 -9.28 3.11
N ASP A 199 -8.41 -8.51 2.54
CA ASP A 199 -9.05 -7.36 3.15
C ASP A 199 -9.88 -7.78 4.40
N ASP A 200 -10.65 -8.86 4.29
CA ASP A 200 -11.49 -9.39 5.36
C ASP A 200 -10.72 -10.00 6.56
N LEU A 201 -9.39 -10.17 6.50
CA LEU A 201 -8.64 -10.87 7.55
C LEU A 201 -8.70 -10.18 8.93
N ASP A 202 -8.72 -8.88 8.97
CA ASP A 202 -8.84 -8.06 10.18
C ASP A 202 -10.30 -7.72 10.54
N GLU A 203 -11.23 -7.85 9.57
CA GLU A 203 -12.63 -7.56 9.78
C GLU A 203 -13.47 -8.79 10.18
N LYS A 204 -13.25 -9.94 9.55
CA LYS A 204 -14.08 -11.15 9.70
C LYS A 204 -13.24 -12.35 10.16
N LYS A 205 -13.86 -13.24 10.95
CA LYS A 205 -13.22 -14.54 11.24
C LYS A 205 -13.09 -15.33 9.94
N ALA A 206 -11.87 -15.75 9.63
CA ALA A 206 -11.63 -16.69 8.54
C ALA A 206 -12.41 -17.98 8.83
N THR A 207 -13.31 -18.37 7.94
CA THR A 207 -13.96 -19.67 8.02
C THR A 207 -12.92 -20.73 7.66
N THR A 208 -12.87 -21.82 8.43
CA THR A 208 -11.93 -22.94 8.24
C THR A 208 -11.99 -23.54 6.83
N ASP A 209 -13.02 -23.26 6.08
CA ASP A 209 -13.22 -23.72 4.68
C ASP A 209 -12.31 -22.98 3.67
N GLY A 210 -11.72 -21.85 4.03
CA GLY A 210 -10.84 -21.06 3.14
C GLY A 210 -9.45 -21.68 2.92
N TYR A 211 -8.91 -22.42 3.88
CA TYR A 211 -7.60 -23.07 3.76
C TYR A 211 -7.63 -24.44 3.02
N GLY A 212 -8.79 -24.96 2.70
CA GLY A 212 -8.96 -26.32 2.15
C GLY A 212 -9.34 -26.41 0.68
N ARG A 213 -9.62 -25.33 -0.01
CA ARG A 213 -9.96 -25.36 -1.44
C ARG A 213 -9.13 -24.36 -2.23
N THR A 214 -8.04 -24.86 -2.81
CA THR A 214 -7.50 -24.21 -4.03
C THR A 214 -8.67 -24.07 -5.02
N PRO A 215 -8.95 -22.86 -5.54
CA PRO A 215 -9.92 -22.71 -6.61
C PRO A 215 -9.50 -23.61 -7.76
N ARG A 216 -10.29 -24.65 -8.07
CA ARG A 216 -10.07 -25.46 -9.26
C ARG A 216 -10.10 -24.53 -10.46
N GLY A 217 -8.99 -24.47 -11.16
CA GLY A 217 -8.68 -23.61 -12.26
C GLY A 217 -9.84 -23.27 -13.22
N ALA A 218 -10.33 -22.09 -13.11
CA ALA A 218 -10.70 -21.35 -14.28
C ALA A 218 -9.38 -20.94 -14.92
N GLY A 219 -9.12 -21.36 -16.15
CA GLY A 219 -7.86 -21.10 -16.84
C GLY A 219 -7.54 -19.62 -16.89
N TYR A 220 -6.77 -19.16 -15.95
CA TYR A 220 -6.32 -17.78 -15.86
C TYR A 220 -5.27 -17.56 -16.95
N LYS A 221 -5.68 -16.98 -18.06
CA LYS A 221 -4.71 -16.41 -18.99
C LYS A 221 -3.94 -15.35 -18.19
N ARG A 222 -2.64 -15.58 -18.00
CA ARG A 222 -1.71 -14.64 -17.36
C ARG A 222 -1.86 -13.27 -18.04
N LYS A 223 -2.65 -12.38 -17.46
CA LYS A 223 -2.60 -10.96 -17.81
C LYS A 223 -1.50 -10.36 -16.96
N LYS A 224 -0.53 -9.71 -17.59
CA LYS A 224 0.50 -8.94 -16.91
C LYS A 224 -0.17 -7.89 -16.04
N SER A 225 0.30 -7.72 -14.81
CA SER A 225 -0.13 -6.65 -13.91
C SER A 225 1.09 -5.79 -13.62
N GLN A 226 0.91 -4.48 -13.57
CA GLN A 226 1.98 -3.55 -13.21
C GLN A 226 1.72 -3.06 -11.79
N CYS A 227 2.78 -2.94 -11.00
CA CYS A 227 2.74 -2.37 -9.66
C CYS A 227 3.36 -0.98 -9.67
N ILE A 228 2.70 -0.03 -9.01
CA ILE A 228 3.20 1.33 -8.78
C ILE A 228 3.16 1.59 -7.29
N ILE A 229 4.22 2.23 -6.79
CA ILE A 229 4.35 2.68 -5.41
C ILE A 229 4.32 4.21 -5.40
N LEU A 230 3.48 4.76 -4.56
CA LEU A 230 3.28 6.19 -4.32
C LEU A 230 3.72 6.57 -2.91
#